data_aa24b744269935bcbd6ca032edea1b18
#
_entry.id   aa24b744269935bcbd6ca032edea1b18
#
_cell.length_a   1.000
_cell.length_b   1.000
_cell.length_c   1.000
_cell.angle_alpha   90.00
_cell.angle_beta   90.00
_cell.angle_gamma   90.00
#
_symmetry.space_group_name_H-M   'P 1'
#
loop_
_entity.id
_entity.type
_entity.pdbx_description
1 polymer ?
#
loop_
_entity_poly.entity_id
_entity_poly.type
_entity_poly.pdbx_seq_one_letter_code
_entity_poly.pdbx_strand_id
1 'polypeptide(L)'
;LISCDMGDSFKGFVQDDDPKSATVVELADSYLAGNFDIAREYFTPDSKHLFNNLEFDVDGIIDGYNSHSLIFKDIKHNDREVYTGYFTDGSVETFHDFNWSATSILTGKEYNYPAHCRWVWEEDKISATTCYVDPAAIFEEAAIYTESQN
;
A
#
# COMPACT_ATOMS: atom_id res chain seq x y z
N LEU A 1 35.32 21.68 8.14
CA LEU A 1 34.59 20.84 7.16
C LEU A 1 34.91 19.39 7.48
N ILE A 2 34.03 18.73 8.19
CA ILE A 2 34.10 17.27 8.39
C ILE A 2 33.54 16.68 7.11
N SER A 3 34.42 16.17 6.23
CA SER A 3 34.04 15.26 5.16
C SER A 3 33.63 13.97 5.86
N CYS A 4 32.34 13.68 5.96
CA CYS A 4 31.89 12.34 6.20
C CYS A 4 32.24 11.52 4.95
N ASP A 5 33.34 10.80 5.02
CA ASP A 5 33.63 9.71 4.09
C ASP A 5 32.57 8.64 4.33
N MET A 6 31.46 8.74 3.61
CA MET A 6 30.43 7.70 3.57
C MET A 6 31.01 6.57 2.69
N GLY A 7 31.72 5.68 3.34
CA GLY A 7 32.39 4.56 2.67
C GLY A 7 31.43 3.71 1.82
N ASP A 8 31.98 2.76 1.07
CA ASP A 8 31.34 1.87 0.07
C ASP A 8 30.11 1.08 0.58
N SER A 9 29.69 1.26 1.83
CA SER A 9 28.52 0.60 2.45
C SER A 9 27.24 1.43 2.45
N PHE A 10 27.28 2.70 1.97
CA PHE A 10 26.10 3.55 1.89
C PHE A 10 25.18 3.10 0.74
N LYS A 11 23.93 2.75 1.07
CA LYS A 11 22.98 2.23 0.08
C LYS A 11 22.03 3.27 -0.51
N GLY A 12 21.93 4.44 0.10
CA GLY A 12 21.01 5.48 -0.34
C GLY A 12 20.61 6.41 0.80
N PHE A 13 19.62 7.24 0.56
CA PHE A 13 19.03 8.13 1.55
C PHE A 13 17.50 8.11 1.44
N VAL A 14 16.82 8.54 2.49
CA VAL A 14 15.35 8.65 2.54
C VAL A 14 14.92 10.09 2.79
N GLN A 15 13.75 10.45 2.24
CA GLN A 15 13.13 11.77 2.39
C GLN A 15 11.66 11.62 2.76
N ASP A 16 11.21 12.40 3.74
CA ASP A 16 9.79 12.48 4.14
C ASP A 16 9.00 13.37 3.19
N ASP A 17 9.52 14.58 2.95
CA ASP A 17 8.90 15.58 2.08
C ASP A 17 9.33 15.36 0.62
N ASP A 18 8.67 14.43 -0.03
CA ASP A 18 8.95 13.99 -1.40
C ASP A 18 7.66 13.90 -2.22
N PRO A 19 7.64 14.35 -3.50
CA PRO A 19 6.45 14.23 -4.37
C PRO A 19 5.92 12.79 -4.50
N LYS A 20 6.80 11.78 -4.49
CA LYS A 20 6.41 10.37 -4.56
C LYS A 20 5.74 9.91 -3.27
N SER A 21 6.21 10.39 -2.12
CA SER A 21 5.53 10.19 -0.83
C SER A 21 4.14 10.82 -0.84
N ALA A 22 4.00 12.04 -1.36
CA ALA A 22 2.71 12.71 -1.50
C ALA A 22 1.73 11.92 -2.39
N THR A 23 2.22 11.36 -3.50
CA THR A 23 1.40 10.49 -4.37
C THR A 23 0.93 9.24 -3.63
N VAL A 24 1.79 8.58 -2.86
CA VAL A 24 1.39 7.39 -2.08
C VAL A 24 0.36 7.76 -1.01
N VAL A 25 0.49 8.94 -0.38
CA VAL A 25 -0.52 9.45 0.55
C VAL A 25 -1.87 9.64 -0.16
N GLU A 26 -1.89 10.25 -1.35
CA GLU A 26 -3.11 10.42 -2.15
C GLU A 26 -3.76 9.08 -2.50
N LEU A 27 -2.98 8.10 -2.93
CA LEU A 27 -3.47 6.75 -3.22
C LEU A 27 -4.04 6.05 -1.98
N ALA A 28 -3.36 6.18 -0.84
CA ALA A 28 -3.85 5.64 0.42
C ALA A 28 -5.17 6.31 0.86
N ASP A 29 -5.28 7.62 0.70
CA ASP A 29 -6.49 8.37 1.02
C ASP A 29 -7.65 7.99 0.09
N SER A 30 -7.38 7.73 -1.19
CA SER A 30 -8.39 7.23 -2.14
C SER A 30 -8.89 5.83 -1.77
N TYR A 31 -8.01 4.95 -1.33
CA TYR A 31 -8.38 3.64 -0.78
C TYR A 31 -9.28 3.78 0.45
N LEU A 32 -8.93 4.65 1.40
CA LEU A 32 -9.73 4.91 2.60
C LEU A 32 -11.12 5.49 2.26
N ALA A 33 -11.22 6.21 1.14
CA ALA A 33 -12.49 6.73 0.61
C ALA A 33 -13.30 5.65 -0.16
N GLY A 34 -12.77 4.44 -0.33
CA GLY A 34 -13.42 3.36 -1.07
C GLY A 34 -13.38 3.53 -2.59
N ASN A 35 -12.41 4.30 -3.10
CA ASN A 35 -12.23 4.56 -4.54
C ASN A 35 -10.75 4.55 -4.90
N PHE A 36 -10.20 3.36 -5.11
CA PHE A 36 -8.80 3.17 -5.49
C PHE A 36 -8.55 3.24 -7.01
N ASP A 37 -9.57 3.56 -7.81
CA ASP A 37 -9.45 3.60 -9.28
C ASP A 37 -8.43 4.63 -9.78
N ILE A 38 -8.19 5.71 -9.04
CA ILE A 38 -7.19 6.72 -9.35
C ILE A 38 -5.77 6.11 -9.48
N ALA A 39 -5.50 4.98 -8.83
CA ALA A 39 -4.22 4.29 -8.91
C ALA A 39 -3.84 3.90 -10.35
N ARG A 40 -4.82 3.70 -11.21
CA ARG A 40 -4.62 3.41 -12.64
C ARG A 40 -3.81 4.49 -13.37
N GLU A 41 -3.95 5.74 -12.95
CA GLU A 41 -3.20 6.86 -13.52
C GLU A 41 -1.72 6.85 -13.13
N TYR A 42 -1.38 6.19 -12.03
CA TYR A 42 -0.03 6.14 -11.48
C TYR A 42 0.71 4.84 -11.78
N PHE A 43 0.00 3.76 -12.08
CA PHE A 43 0.61 2.45 -12.37
C PHE A 43 1.10 2.35 -13.82
N THR A 44 2.23 1.65 -14.03
CA THR A 44 2.58 1.20 -15.39
C THR A 44 1.60 0.10 -15.83
N PRO A 45 1.31 -0.03 -17.15
CA PRO A 45 0.32 -0.99 -17.63
C PRO A 45 0.64 -2.46 -17.29
N ASP A 46 1.91 -2.77 -17.12
CA ASP A 46 2.45 -4.11 -16.81
C ASP A 46 2.93 -4.24 -15.35
N SER A 47 2.55 -3.29 -14.50
CA SER A 47 2.95 -3.31 -13.08
C SER A 47 2.46 -4.57 -12.35
N LYS A 48 3.26 -5.00 -11.40
CA LYS A 48 3.03 -6.19 -10.57
C LYS A 48 2.73 -5.80 -9.14
N HIS A 49 1.66 -6.35 -8.60
CA HIS A 49 1.16 -5.99 -7.28
C HIS A 49 1.07 -7.23 -6.41
N LEU A 50 1.79 -7.22 -5.29
CA LEU A 50 1.74 -8.30 -4.30
C LEU A 50 0.93 -7.85 -3.08
N PHE A 51 -0.06 -8.65 -2.72
CA PHE A 51 -0.68 -8.62 -1.40
C PHE A 51 -0.22 -9.86 -0.63
N ASN A 52 0.74 -9.67 0.27
CA ASN A 52 1.55 -10.75 0.84
C ASN A 52 2.22 -11.57 -0.29
N ASN A 53 1.80 -12.80 -0.50
CA ASN A 53 2.33 -13.71 -1.53
C ASN A 53 1.40 -13.88 -2.75
N LEU A 54 0.29 -13.15 -2.80
CA LEU A 54 -0.64 -13.18 -3.94
C LEU A 54 -0.29 -12.08 -4.92
N GLU A 55 -0.06 -12.45 -6.18
CA GLU A 55 0.25 -11.52 -7.27
C GLU A 55 -1.02 -11.14 -8.03
N PHE A 56 -1.14 -9.85 -8.31
CA PHE A 56 -2.23 -9.25 -9.09
C PHE A 56 -1.65 -8.37 -10.20
N ASP A 57 -2.37 -8.27 -11.30
CA ASP A 57 -2.22 -7.20 -12.28
C ASP A 57 -2.91 -5.90 -11.80
N VAL A 58 -2.89 -4.87 -12.65
CA VAL A 58 -3.46 -3.55 -12.31
C VAL A 58 -4.95 -3.66 -11.99
N ASP A 59 -5.72 -4.39 -12.79
CA ASP A 59 -7.17 -4.52 -12.58
C ASP A 59 -7.45 -5.29 -11.29
N GLY A 60 -6.77 -6.41 -11.11
CA GLY A 60 -6.96 -7.27 -9.93
C GLY A 60 -6.64 -6.59 -8.61
N ILE A 61 -5.57 -5.78 -8.53
CA ILE A 61 -5.23 -5.09 -7.28
C ILE A 61 -6.20 -3.93 -6.98
N ILE A 62 -6.64 -3.21 -8.00
CA ILE A 62 -7.62 -2.12 -7.83
C ILE A 62 -8.96 -2.69 -7.37
N ASP A 63 -9.46 -3.73 -8.05
CA ASP A 63 -10.71 -4.40 -7.67
C ASP A 63 -10.63 -5.01 -6.26
N GLY A 64 -9.50 -5.63 -5.93
CA GLY A 64 -9.24 -6.18 -4.60
C GLY A 64 -9.35 -5.13 -3.51
N TYR A 65 -8.67 -4.00 -3.66
CA TYR A 65 -8.71 -2.92 -2.66
C TYR A 65 -10.08 -2.23 -2.60
N ASN A 66 -10.74 -2.01 -3.73
CA ASN A 66 -12.10 -1.47 -3.75
C ASN A 66 -13.10 -2.38 -3.04
N SER A 67 -12.91 -3.71 -3.12
CA SER A 67 -13.77 -4.68 -2.45
C SER A 67 -13.75 -4.56 -0.91
N HIS A 68 -12.67 -4.04 -0.34
CA HIS A 68 -12.58 -3.85 1.11
C HIS A 68 -13.69 -2.94 1.65
N SER A 69 -14.09 -1.91 0.91
CA SER A 69 -15.17 -1.00 1.30
C SER A 69 -16.57 -1.63 1.28
N LEU A 70 -16.72 -2.78 0.60
CA LEU A 70 -17.96 -3.58 0.63
C LEU A 70 -18.04 -4.48 1.87
N ILE A 71 -16.89 -4.84 2.42
CA ILE A 71 -16.74 -5.80 3.52
C ILE A 71 -16.58 -5.07 4.86
N PHE A 72 -15.83 -3.97 4.84
CA PHE A 72 -15.44 -3.22 6.03
C PHE A 72 -15.95 -1.77 5.99
N LYS A 73 -16.23 -1.24 7.15
CA LYS A 73 -16.46 0.18 7.42
C LYS A 73 -15.39 0.71 8.38
N ASP A 74 -15.30 2.03 8.48
CA ASP A 74 -14.36 2.72 9.38
C ASP A 74 -12.89 2.31 9.14
N ILE A 75 -12.55 2.06 7.88
CA ILE A 75 -11.18 1.71 7.50
C ILE A 75 -10.27 2.90 7.75
N LYS A 76 -9.16 2.67 8.46
CA LYS A 76 -8.16 3.70 8.79
C LYS A 76 -6.75 3.18 8.64
N HIS A 77 -5.85 4.10 8.29
CA HIS A 77 -4.42 3.94 8.42
C HIS A 77 -3.93 4.82 9.59
N ASN A 78 -3.84 4.24 10.78
CA ASN A 78 -3.42 4.95 11.97
C ASN A 78 -1.89 4.98 12.05
N ASP A 79 -1.33 6.01 12.68
CA ASP A 79 0.11 6.19 12.89
C ASP A 79 0.91 6.06 11.58
N ARG A 80 0.39 6.64 10.51
CA ARG A 80 0.92 6.53 9.17
C ARG A 80 2.23 7.29 9.01
N GLU A 81 3.26 6.58 8.51
CA GLU A 81 4.52 7.15 8.06
C GLU A 81 4.74 6.81 6.59
N VAL A 82 5.09 7.82 5.78
CA VAL A 82 5.37 7.66 4.35
C VAL A 82 6.66 8.39 4.02
N TYR A 83 7.61 7.69 3.45
CA TYR A 83 8.91 8.24 3.07
C TYR A 83 9.43 7.58 1.80
N THR A 84 10.25 8.29 1.02
CA THR A 84 10.82 7.80 -0.23
C THR A 84 12.33 7.63 -0.13
N GLY A 85 12.81 6.47 -0.52
CA GLY A 85 14.23 6.11 -0.58
C GLY A 85 14.78 6.22 -2.01
N TYR A 86 15.96 6.81 -2.12
CA TYR A 86 16.76 6.91 -3.33
C TYR A 86 18.04 6.10 -3.13
N PHE A 87 18.20 5.04 -3.89
CA PHE A 87 19.27 4.07 -3.67
C PHE A 87 20.41 4.22 -4.68
N THR A 88 21.60 3.79 -4.28
CA THR A 88 22.82 3.91 -5.10
C THR A 88 22.81 3.05 -6.36
N ASP A 89 21.95 2.05 -6.43
CA ASP A 89 21.71 1.23 -7.63
C ASP A 89 20.74 1.90 -8.63
N GLY A 90 20.25 3.09 -8.30
CA GLY A 90 19.30 3.86 -9.12
C GLY A 90 17.83 3.54 -8.84
N SER A 91 17.52 2.58 -7.97
CA SER A 91 16.14 2.29 -7.59
C SER A 91 15.58 3.41 -6.70
N VAL A 92 14.27 3.65 -6.85
CA VAL A 92 13.50 4.60 -6.04
C VAL A 92 12.29 3.87 -5.52
N GLU A 93 12.11 3.90 -4.20
CA GLU A 93 11.03 3.21 -3.54
C GLU A 93 10.38 4.10 -2.48
N THR A 94 9.05 4.08 -2.41
CA THR A 94 8.31 4.72 -1.31
C THR A 94 7.82 3.64 -0.34
N PHE A 95 7.99 3.91 0.93
CA PHE A 95 7.59 3.04 2.03
C PHE A 95 6.43 3.68 2.77
N HIS A 96 5.45 2.86 3.15
CA HIS A 96 4.24 3.28 3.84
C HIS A 96 3.97 2.31 4.98
N ASP A 97 4.24 2.77 6.20
CA ASP A 97 4.00 2.05 7.44
C ASP A 97 2.76 2.60 8.13
N PHE A 98 1.90 1.73 8.64
CA PHE A 98 0.66 2.12 9.32
C PHE A 98 0.07 0.98 10.14
N ASN A 99 -0.87 1.29 11.02
CA ASN A 99 -1.77 0.32 11.62
C ASN A 99 -3.10 0.37 10.87
N TRP A 100 -3.39 -0.69 10.11
CA TRP A 100 -4.68 -0.86 9.44
C TRP A 100 -5.73 -1.26 10.45
N SER A 101 -6.82 -0.50 10.53
CA SER A 101 -7.96 -0.85 11.35
C SER A 101 -9.26 -0.74 10.57
N ALA A 102 -10.21 -1.61 10.88
CA ALA A 102 -11.51 -1.62 10.24
C ALA A 102 -12.52 -2.39 11.09
N THR A 103 -13.80 -2.20 10.80
CA THR A 103 -14.90 -2.96 11.40
C THR A 103 -15.64 -3.70 10.30
N SER A 104 -15.85 -5.01 10.47
CA SER A 104 -16.66 -5.80 9.54
C SER A 104 -18.10 -5.29 9.52
N ILE A 105 -18.65 -5.08 8.33
CA ILE A 105 -20.04 -4.63 8.15
C ILE A 105 -21.03 -5.71 8.60
N LEU A 106 -20.74 -6.97 8.31
CA LEU A 106 -21.64 -8.08 8.57
C LEU A 106 -21.54 -8.62 10.01
N THR A 107 -20.30 -8.78 10.51
CA THR A 107 -20.08 -9.39 11.83
C THR A 107 -19.94 -8.39 12.97
N GLY A 108 -19.62 -7.13 12.65
CA GLY A 108 -19.31 -6.09 13.64
C GLY A 108 -17.95 -6.29 14.33
N LYS A 109 -17.16 -7.28 13.90
CA LYS A 109 -15.83 -7.55 14.47
C LYS A 109 -14.86 -6.44 14.09
N GLU A 110 -14.10 -5.97 15.07
CA GLU A 110 -13.08 -4.95 14.89
C GLU A 110 -11.70 -5.59 14.70
N TYR A 111 -10.92 -4.99 13.81
CA TYR A 111 -9.57 -5.42 13.46
C TYR A 111 -8.58 -4.28 13.57
N ASN A 112 -7.36 -4.58 13.99
CA ASN A 112 -6.25 -3.63 14.03
C ASN A 112 -4.93 -4.41 13.88
N TYR A 113 -4.25 -4.21 12.74
CA TYR A 113 -3.02 -4.91 12.40
C TYR A 113 -1.95 -3.93 11.91
N PRO A 114 -0.68 -4.14 12.26
CA PRO A 114 0.41 -3.45 11.59
C PRO A 114 0.47 -3.86 10.12
N ALA A 115 0.74 -2.89 9.26
CA ALA A 115 0.85 -3.07 7.83
C ALA A 115 2.03 -2.28 7.28
N HIS A 116 2.62 -2.80 6.22
CA HIS A 116 3.72 -2.18 5.51
C HIS A 116 3.52 -2.35 4.01
N CYS A 117 3.59 -1.25 3.26
CA CYS A 117 3.57 -1.27 1.80
C CYS A 117 4.84 -0.64 1.24
N ARG A 118 5.37 -1.25 0.18
CA ARG A 118 6.48 -0.78 -0.62
C ARG A 118 5.99 -0.51 -2.04
N TRP A 119 6.35 0.66 -2.58
CA TRP A 119 5.96 1.15 -3.90
C TRP A 119 7.24 1.39 -4.71
N VAL A 120 7.44 0.66 -5.79
CA VAL A 120 8.63 0.76 -6.64
C VAL A 120 8.32 1.68 -7.82
N TRP A 121 9.22 2.62 -8.07
CA TRP A 121 9.05 3.64 -9.10
C TRP A 121 9.91 3.35 -10.32
N GLU A 122 9.32 3.60 -11.48
CA GLU A 122 9.97 3.73 -12.76
C GLU A 122 9.63 5.13 -13.29
N GLU A 123 10.60 6.04 -13.22
CA GLU A 123 10.38 7.49 -13.43
C GLU A 123 9.26 8.03 -12.52
N ASP A 124 8.15 8.47 -13.11
CA ASP A 124 6.98 9.02 -12.39
C ASP A 124 5.80 8.04 -12.27
N LYS A 125 6.03 6.78 -12.61
CA LYS A 125 5.03 5.71 -12.52
C LYS A 125 5.45 4.64 -11.52
N ILE A 126 4.47 3.95 -10.98
CA ILE A 126 4.68 2.83 -10.05
C ILE A 126 4.69 1.54 -10.88
N SER A 127 5.81 0.83 -10.87
CA SER A 127 6.00 -0.42 -11.60
C SER A 127 5.74 -1.66 -10.77
N ALA A 128 5.76 -1.55 -9.44
CA ALA A 128 5.42 -2.65 -8.55
C ALA A 128 4.97 -2.13 -7.18
N THR A 129 4.13 -2.91 -6.53
CA THR A 129 3.80 -2.72 -5.10
C THR A 129 3.86 -4.03 -4.35
N THR A 130 4.19 -3.96 -3.07
CA THR A 130 4.09 -5.10 -2.17
C THR A 130 3.54 -4.61 -0.84
N CYS A 131 2.40 -5.15 -0.41
CA CYS A 131 1.81 -4.85 0.89
C CYS A 131 1.79 -6.09 1.77
N TYR A 132 2.23 -5.94 3.00
CA TYR A 132 2.21 -6.96 4.04
C TYR A 132 1.27 -6.52 5.16
N VAL A 133 0.32 -7.35 5.45
CA VAL A 133 -0.62 -7.23 6.58
C VAL A 133 -1.09 -8.63 6.93
N ASP A 134 -1.56 -8.86 8.13
CA ASP A 134 -2.20 -10.16 8.41
C ASP A 134 -3.45 -10.33 7.53
N PRO A 135 -3.45 -11.26 6.55
CA PRO A 135 -4.54 -11.40 5.60
C PRO A 135 -5.75 -12.17 6.16
N ALA A 136 -5.62 -12.79 7.34
CA ALA A 136 -6.62 -13.70 7.89
C ALA A 136 -8.00 -13.04 8.02
N ALA A 137 -8.03 -11.80 8.55
CA ALA A 137 -9.27 -11.03 8.68
C ALA A 137 -9.95 -10.75 7.34
N ILE A 138 -9.17 -10.34 6.34
CA ILE A 138 -9.69 -9.98 5.02
C ILE A 138 -10.29 -11.21 4.35
N PHE A 139 -9.61 -12.35 4.38
CA PHE A 139 -10.12 -13.58 3.76
C PHE A 139 -11.30 -14.17 4.52
N GLU A 140 -11.29 -14.15 5.86
CA GLU A 140 -12.42 -14.61 6.69
C GLU A 140 -13.69 -13.81 6.37
N GLU A 141 -13.60 -12.48 6.43
CA GLU A 141 -14.76 -11.60 6.20
C GLU A 141 -15.18 -11.56 4.73
N ALA A 142 -14.27 -11.72 3.77
CA ALA A 142 -14.62 -11.87 2.36
C ALA A 142 -15.40 -13.16 2.08
N ALA A 143 -15.05 -14.25 2.75
CA ALA A 143 -15.81 -15.51 2.65
C ALA A 143 -17.23 -15.34 3.21
N ILE A 144 -17.37 -14.75 4.40
CA ILE A 144 -18.67 -14.47 5.03
C ILE A 144 -19.52 -13.56 4.12
N TYR A 145 -18.90 -12.50 3.54
CA TYR A 145 -19.58 -11.61 2.62
C TYR A 145 -20.10 -12.37 1.39
N THR A 146 -19.25 -13.20 0.78
CA THR A 146 -19.64 -13.99 -0.40
C THR A 146 -20.78 -14.95 -0.10
N GLU A 147 -20.78 -15.62 1.05
CA GLU A 147 -21.86 -16.50 1.50
C GLU A 147 -23.17 -15.73 1.71
N SER A 148 -23.10 -14.48 2.17
CA SER A 148 -24.29 -13.66 2.41
C SER A 148 -25.00 -13.17 1.14
N GLN A 149 -24.32 -13.25 -0.03
CA GLN A 149 -24.88 -12.85 -1.32
C GLN A 149 -25.60 -14.01 -2.05
N ASN A 150 -25.50 -15.22 -1.54
CA ASN A 150 -26.16 -16.44 -2.09
C ASN A 150 -27.42 -16.79 -1.31
#